data_e59ae0571cae97bd1404f1782f8d219f
#
_entry.id   e59ae0571cae97bd1404f1782f8d219f
#
_cell.length_a   1.000
_cell.length_b   1.000
_cell.length_c   1.000
_cell.angle_alpha   90.00
_cell.angle_beta   90.00
_cell.angle_gamma   90.00
#
_symmetry.space_group_name_H-M   'P 1'
#
loop_
_entity.id
_entity.type
_entity.pdbx_description
1 polymer ?
#
loop_
_entity_poly.entity_id
_entity_poly.type
_entity_poly.pdbx_seq_one_letter_code
_entity_poly.pdbx_strand_id
1 'polypeptide(L)'
;MILIEGIENAVTAMEVYYNDFAGLGKSTIVLGGGLVGCEAAADYIDHGVEMKGALMPETTGLYRTAVHDFIDKNGGKYEVNAKVIKVGKDFVVAEQNGTEITIKADSVVNAMGRRAHATEALEAAIKEAGIPVWKIGDCVRPRQIGDAVREGWTAAMEII
;
A
#
# COMPACT_ATOMS: atom_id res chain seq x y z
N MET A 1 -7.65 -11.36 -8.20
CA MET A 1 -7.93 -10.00 -7.66
C MET A 1 -8.90 -10.20 -6.51
N ILE A 2 -8.53 -9.85 -5.29
CA ILE A 2 -9.53 -9.78 -4.20
C ILE A 2 -10.34 -8.52 -4.49
N LEU A 3 -11.60 -8.70 -4.92
CA LEU A 3 -12.53 -7.60 -5.05
C LEU A 3 -13.06 -7.32 -3.65
N ILE A 4 -12.75 -6.14 -3.12
CA ILE A 4 -13.29 -5.64 -1.85
C ILE A 4 -14.49 -4.78 -2.22
N GLU A 5 -15.65 -5.11 -1.66
CA GLU A 5 -16.88 -4.34 -1.88
C GLU A 5 -16.71 -2.91 -1.37
N GLY A 6 -16.99 -1.93 -2.22
CA GLY A 6 -16.96 -0.52 -1.86
C GLY A 6 -15.57 0.08 -1.72
N ILE A 7 -14.51 -0.57 -2.24
CA ILE A 7 -13.13 -0.05 -2.15
C ILE A 7 -12.98 1.35 -2.77
N GLU A 8 -13.85 1.71 -3.69
CA GLU A 8 -13.94 3.04 -4.30
C GLU A 8 -14.33 4.16 -3.31
N ASN A 9 -14.82 3.82 -2.13
CA ASN A 9 -15.07 4.78 -1.05
C ASN A 9 -13.79 5.20 -0.32
N ALA A 10 -12.70 4.45 -0.48
CA ALA A 10 -11.40 4.79 0.10
C ALA A 10 -10.58 5.66 -0.85
N VAL A 11 -9.95 6.70 -0.32
CA VAL A 11 -8.93 7.46 -1.04
C VAL A 11 -7.61 6.69 -1.05
N THR A 12 -6.82 6.82 -2.09
CA THR A 12 -5.50 6.14 -2.11
C THR A 12 -4.50 6.91 -1.23
N ALA A 13 -3.54 6.19 -0.63
CA ALA A 13 -2.47 6.83 0.14
C ALA A 13 -1.70 7.87 -0.69
N MET A 14 -1.52 7.63 -2.00
CA MET A 14 -0.86 8.59 -2.89
C MET A 14 -1.67 9.88 -3.05
N GLU A 15 -2.98 9.80 -3.23
CA GLU A 15 -3.86 10.98 -3.30
C GLU A 15 -3.82 11.77 -2.01
N VAL A 16 -3.79 11.10 -0.86
CA VAL A 16 -3.66 11.73 0.45
C VAL A 16 -2.37 12.54 0.55
N TYR A 17 -1.22 11.97 0.18
CA TYR A 17 0.06 12.68 0.18
C TYR A 17 0.09 13.84 -0.83
N TYR A 18 -0.43 13.66 -2.04
CA TYR A 18 -0.47 14.74 -3.05
C TYR A 18 -1.36 15.92 -2.64
N ASN A 19 -2.39 15.66 -1.82
CA ASN A 19 -3.30 16.68 -1.32
C ASN A 19 -2.96 17.17 0.08
N ASP A 20 -1.76 16.88 0.58
CA ASP A 20 -1.28 17.29 1.91
C ASP A 20 -2.30 16.95 3.01
N PHE A 21 -2.82 15.72 2.96
CA PHE A 21 -3.84 15.17 3.87
C PHE A 21 -5.17 15.95 3.90
N ALA A 22 -5.38 16.88 2.99
CA ALA A 22 -6.62 17.63 2.90
C ALA A 22 -7.81 16.73 2.57
N GLY A 23 -8.93 16.95 3.25
CA GLY A 23 -10.17 16.22 3.04
C GLY A 23 -10.34 14.95 3.88
N LEU A 24 -9.37 14.58 4.70
CA LEU A 24 -9.55 13.54 5.70
C LEU A 24 -10.33 14.09 6.91
N GLY A 25 -11.14 13.22 7.51
CA GLY A 25 -11.93 13.55 8.70
C GLY A 25 -11.09 13.51 9.98
N LYS A 26 -11.74 13.57 11.14
CA LYS A 26 -11.07 13.53 12.46
C LYS A 26 -10.55 12.15 12.82
N SER A 27 -11.14 11.12 12.23
CA SER A 27 -10.74 9.73 12.39
C SER A 27 -10.57 9.08 11.03
N THR A 28 -9.52 8.28 10.86
CA THR A 28 -9.14 7.68 9.58
C THR A 28 -8.74 6.22 9.77
N ILE A 29 -9.26 5.35 8.93
CA ILE A 29 -8.81 3.96 8.84
C ILE A 29 -7.83 3.84 7.69
N VAL A 30 -6.64 3.29 7.94
CA VAL A 30 -5.65 2.97 6.89
C VAL A 30 -5.70 1.47 6.61
N LEU A 31 -6.02 1.10 5.37
CA LEU A 31 -6.03 -0.28 4.89
C LEU A 31 -4.65 -0.67 4.36
N GLY A 32 -4.04 -1.64 4.98
CA GLY A 32 -2.70 -2.13 4.63
C GLY A 32 -1.62 -1.62 5.59
N GLY A 33 -1.02 -2.54 6.34
CA GLY A 33 0.04 -2.27 7.31
C GLY A 33 1.45 -2.51 6.76
N GLY A 34 1.67 -2.32 5.45
CA GLY A 34 2.99 -2.23 4.85
C GLY A 34 3.68 -0.90 5.16
N LEU A 35 4.88 -0.67 4.60
CA LEU A 35 5.64 0.57 4.83
C LEU A 35 4.79 1.82 4.59
N VAL A 36 4.19 1.96 3.42
CA VAL A 36 3.38 3.14 3.04
C VAL A 36 2.18 3.33 3.98
N GLY A 37 1.49 2.25 4.34
CA GLY A 37 0.33 2.34 5.23
C GLY A 37 0.69 2.73 6.65
N CYS A 38 1.80 2.21 7.18
CA CYS A 38 2.27 2.58 8.52
C CYS A 38 2.83 4.01 8.57
N GLU A 39 3.50 4.48 7.52
CA GLU A 39 3.92 5.88 7.41
C GLU A 39 2.71 6.81 7.32
N ALA A 40 1.72 6.51 6.47
CA ALA A 40 0.48 7.27 6.40
C ALA A 40 -0.28 7.26 7.73
N ALA A 41 -0.33 6.12 8.42
CA ALA A 41 -0.95 6.03 9.75
C ALA A 41 -0.17 6.83 10.80
N ALA A 42 1.16 6.86 10.75
CA ALA A 42 1.99 7.64 11.66
C ALA A 42 1.78 9.15 11.46
N ASP A 43 1.64 9.60 10.22
CA ASP A 43 1.37 11.00 9.91
C ASP A 43 -0.05 11.43 10.35
N TYR A 44 -0.99 10.50 10.37
CA TYR A 44 -2.40 10.78 10.68
C TYR A 44 -2.89 10.23 12.02
N ILE A 45 -2.15 9.32 12.62
CA ILE A 45 -2.38 8.66 13.92
C ILE A 45 -3.83 8.29 14.17
N ASP A 46 -4.27 7.22 13.53
CA ASP A 46 -5.60 6.67 13.71
C ASP A 46 -5.60 5.13 13.63
N HIS A 47 -6.63 4.53 13.09
CA HIS A 47 -6.85 3.09 13.12
C HIS A 47 -6.34 2.41 11.84
N GLY A 48 -5.35 1.52 11.96
CA GLY A 48 -4.86 0.70 10.85
C GLY A 48 -5.46 -0.71 10.82
N VAL A 49 -5.74 -1.24 9.63
CA VAL A 49 -6.18 -2.63 9.42
C VAL A 49 -5.21 -3.37 8.51
N GLU A 50 -4.63 -4.46 8.97
CA GLU A 50 -3.65 -5.28 8.24
C GLU A 50 -4.07 -6.76 8.19
N MET A 51 -4.00 -7.36 7.01
CA MET A 51 -4.29 -8.77 6.80
C MET A 51 -3.17 -9.71 7.30
N LYS A 52 -1.93 -9.24 7.32
CA LYS A 52 -0.78 -10.01 7.80
C LYS A 52 -0.69 -10.01 9.32
N GLY A 53 0.04 -10.96 9.89
CA GLY A 53 0.22 -11.12 11.34
C GLY A 53 1.09 -10.06 12.01
N ALA A 54 1.64 -9.11 11.26
CA ALA A 54 2.45 -8.01 11.78
C ALA A 54 2.43 -6.81 10.83
N LEU A 55 2.60 -5.61 11.38
CA LEU A 55 2.83 -4.41 10.59
C LEU A 55 4.26 -4.42 10.02
N MET A 56 4.43 -3.86 8.82
CA MET A 56 5.73 -3.68 8.15
C MET A 56 6.63 -4.93 8.14
N PRO A 57 6.11 -6.12 7.80
CA PRO A 57 6.89 -7.36 7.89
C PRO A 57 8.11 -7.38 6.95
N GLU A 58 8.10 -6.56 5.90
CA GLU A 58 9.19 -6.42 4.92
C GLU A 58 10.27 -5.41 5.33
N THR A 59 10.10 -4.71 6.45
CA THR A 59 11.00 -3.62 6.89
C THR A 59 11.95 -4.11 7.98
N THR A 60 13.19 -3.62 7.96
CA THR A 60 14.21 -3.98 8.95
C THR A 60 13.89 -3.48 10.36
N GLY A 61 14.32 -4.26 11.37
CA GLY A 61 13.89 -4.17 12.76
C GLY A 61 13.85 -2.78 13.39
N LEU A 62 14.91 -1.97 13.25
CA LEU A 62 15.01 -0.69 13.96
C LEU A 62 13.95 0.33 13.48
N TYR A 63 13.79 0.47 12.16
CA TYR A 63 12.81 1.41 11.61
C TYR A 63 11.38 0.97 11.93
N ARG A 64 11.09 -0.33 11.76
CA ARG A 64 9.80 -0.90 12.15
C ARG A 64 9.46 -0.63 13.61
N THR A 65 10.41 -0.85 14.53
CA THR A 65 10.20 -0.58 15.95
C THR A 65 9.91 0.89 16.21
N ALA A 66 10.65 1.80 15.57
CA ALA A 66 10.42 3.24 15.72
C ALA A 66 9.02 3.69 15.27
N VAL A 67 8.54 3.16 14.14
CA VAL A 67 7.19 3.48 13.63
C VAL A 67 6.11 2.89 14.53
N HIS A 68 6.27 1.64 14.98
CA HIS A 68 5.34 1.02 15.95
C HIS A 68 5.25 1.83 17.24
N ASP A 69 6.41 2.14 17.83
CA ASP A 69 6.50 2.94 19.05
C ASP A 69 5.83 4.31 18.88
N PHE A 70 5.99 4.91 17.69
CA PHE A 70 5.36 6.19 17.41
C PHE A 70 3.84 6.08 17.33
N ILE A 71 3.31 5.10 16.62
CA ILE A 71 1.87 4.84 16.52
C ILE A 71 1.29 4.57 17.92
N ASP A 72 1.90 3.67 18.68
CA ASP A 72 1.42 3.29 20.03
C ASP A 72 1.44 4.47 21.00
N LYS A 73 2.51 5.26 21.02
CA LYS A 73 2.64 6.43 21.91
C LYS A 73 1.67 7.55 21.59
N ASN A 74 1.20 7.64 20.37
CA ASN A 74 0.25 8.67 19.94
C ASN A 74 -1.19 8.17 19.87
N GLY A 75 -1.47 6.98 20.41
CA GLY A 75 -2.83 6.45 20.56
C GLY A 75 -3.41 5.81 19.29
N GLY A 76 -2.57 5.56 18.29
CA GLY A 76 -2.97 4.80 17.11
C GLY A 76 -3.33 3.36 17.48
N LYS A 77 -4.24 2.76 16.72
CA LYS A 77 -4.70 1.38 16.90
C LYS A 77 -4.48 0.61 15.62
N TYR A 78 -4.29 -0.69 15.72
CA TYR A 78 -4.19 -1.54 14.54
C TYR A 78 -4.76 -2.94 14.78
N GLU A 79 -5.36 -3.49 13.74
CA GLU A 79 -5.86 -4.86 13.69
C GLU A 79 -4.98 -5.65 12.73
N VAL A 80 -4.32 -6.66 13.23
CA VAL A 80 -3.55 -7.61 12.41
C VAL A 80 -4.34 -8.91 12.21
N ASN A 81 -3.98 -9.70 11.20
CA ASN A 81 -4.75 -10.87 10.77
C ASN A 81 -6.21 -10.52 10.42
N ALA A 82 -6.45 -9.28 10.02
CA ALA A 82 -7.77 -8.77 9.69
C ALA A 82 -7.89 -8.56 8.17
N LYS A 83 -8.69 -9.39 7.52
CA LYS A 83 -8.94 -9.33 6.07
C LYS A 83 -10.11 -8.41 5.80
N VAL A 84 -9.86 -7.28 5.16
CA VAL A 84 -10.93 -6.35 4.74
C VAL A 84 -11.82 -7.01 3.70
N ILE A 85 -13.13 -6.99 3.94
CA ILE A 85 -14.15 -7.55 3.05
C ILE A 85 -15.11 -6.50 2.49
N LYS A 86 -15.28 -5.37 3.19
CA LYS A 86 -16.14 -4.27 2.76
C LYS A 86 -15.64 -2.92 3.25
N VAL A 87 -15.76 -1.91 2.40
CA VAL A 87 -15.45 -0.50 2.70
C VAL A 87 -16.71 0.34 2.49
N GLY A 88 -17.20 0.96 3.55
CA GLY A 88 -18.23 1.98 3.50
C GLY A 88 -17.63 3.39 3.42
N LYS A 89 -18.48 4.40 3.47
CA LYS A 89 -18.02 5.80 3.50
C LYS A 89 -17.37 6.18 4.83
N ASP A 90 -17.85 5.57 5.91
CA ASP A 90 -17.51 5.90 7.30
C ASP A 90 -17.24 4.64 8.14
N PHE A 91 -16.98 3.50 7.49
CA PHE A 91 -16.67 2.24 8.16
C PHE A 91 -15.92 1.27 7.26
N VAL A 92 -15.27 0.32 7.91
CA VAL A 92 -14.67 -0.87 7.27
C VAL A 92 -15.17 -2.11 7.98
N VAL A 93 -15.51 -3.15 7.22
CA VAL A 93 -15.77 -4.50 7.76
C VAL A 93 -14.56 -5.37 7.41
N ALA A 94 -14.01 -6.04 8.40
CA ALA A 94 -12.94 -7.00 8.22
C ALA A 94 -13.30 -8.34 8.91
N GLU A 95 -12.78 -9.42 8.35
CA GLU A 95 -12.81 -10.75 8.95
C GLU A 95 -11.52 -10.96 9.74
N GLN A 96 -11.65 -11.24 11.02
CA GLN A 96 -10.54 -11.54 11.91
C GLN A 96 -10.86 -12.80 12.72
N ASN A 97 -10.02 -13.83 12.60
CA ASN A 97 -10.22 -15.12 13.28
C ASN A 97 -11.60 -15.75 13.05
N GLY A 98 -12.17 -15.64 11.85
CA GLY A 98 -13.48 -16.14 11.48
C GLY A 98 -14.67 -15.32 12.00
N THR A 99 -14.41 -14.14 12.56
CA THR A 99 -15.44 -13.21 13.05
C THR A 99 -15.37 -11.90 12.28
N GLU A 100 -16.51 -11.37 11.90
CA GLU A 100 -16.58 -10.03 11.31
C GLU A 100 -16.48 -8.96 12.38
N ILE A 101 -15.59 -8.01 12.15
CA ILE A 101 -15.45 -6.80 12.95
C ILE A 101 -15.79 -5.58 12.09
N THR A 102 -16.46 -4.60 12.66
CA THR A 102 -16.76 -3.32 12.00
C THR A 102 -16.06 -2.19 12.73
N ILE A 103 -15.25 -1.45 12.00
CA ILE A 103 -14.51 -0.30 12.50
C ILE A 103 -15.07 0.94 11.83
N LYS A 104 -15.39 1.97 12.62
CA LYS A 104 -15.92 3.25 12.13
C LYS A 104 -14.85 4.31 12.14
N ALA A 105 -14.84 5.14 11.11
CA ALA A 105 -14.02 6.34 11.00
C ALA A 105 -14.61 7.29 9.96
N ASP A 106 -14.24 8.56 10.02
CA ASP A 106 -14.74 9.59 9.07
C ASP A 106 -14.15 9.41 7.67
N SER A 107 -13.00 8.75 7.57
CA SER A 107 -12.28 8.54 6.30
C SER A 107 -11.64 7.17 6.23
N VAL A 108 -11.46 6.66 5.02
CA VAL A 108 -10.74 5.41 4.75
C VAL A 108 -9.65 5.66 3.71
N VAL A 109 -8.43 5.26 4.02
CA VAL A 109 -7.25 5.36 3.15
C VAL A 109 -6.83 3.97 2.68
N ASN A 110 -6.69 3.80 1.37
CA ASN A 110 -6.22 2.57 0.76
C ASN A 110 -4.71 2.60 0.54
N ALA A 111 -3.97 1.82 1.33
CA ALA A 111 -2.53 1.60 1.23
C ALA A 111 -2.19 0.11 0.98
N MET A 112 -3.11 -0.66 0.40
CA MET A 112 -2.96 -2.11 0.18
C MET A 112 -2.06 -2.48 -1.01
N GLY A 113 -1.13 -1.60 -1.35
CA GLY A 113 -0.09 -1.83 -2.34
C GLY A 113 -0.42 -1.28 -3.73
N ARG A 114 0.55 -1.44 -4.61
CA ARG A 114 0.52 -0.98 -6.01
C ARG A 114 0.59 -2.17 -6.95
N ARG A 115 0.18 -1.96 -8.19
CA ARG A 115 0.31 -2.94 -9.28
C ARG A 115 1.04 -2.31 -10.44
N ALA A 116 1.83 -3.12 -11.15
CA ALA A 116 2.38 -2.73 -12.43
C ALA A 116 1.23 -2.46 -13.43
N HIS A 117 1.38 -1.41 -14.22
CA HIS A 117 0.50 -1.20 -15.37
C HIS A 117 0.75 -2.27 -16.43
N ALA A 118 -0.29 -2.61 -17.17
CA ALA A 118 -0.16 -3.47 -18.34
C ALA A 118 0.69 -2.75 -19.42
N THR A 119 1.78 -3.38 -19.83
CA THR A 119 2.73 -2.83 -20.81
C THR A 119 2.89 -3.71 -22.03
N GLU A 120 2.15 -4.81 -22.11
CA GLU A 120 2.29 -5.85 -23.15
C GLU A 120 2.10 -5.31 -24.57
N ALA A 121 1.12 -4.42 -24.77
CA ALA A 121 0.88 -3.79 -26.06
C ALA A 121 2.04 -2.86 -26.48
N LEU A 122 2.59 -2.09 -25.53
CA LEU A 122 3.76 -1.23 -25.79
C LEU A 122 5.00 -2.07 -26.09
N GLU A 123 5.23 -3.13 -25.32
CA GLU A 123 6.36 -4.04 -25.52
C GLU A 123 6.28 -4.71 -26.90
N ALA A 124 5.08 -5.14 -27.32
CA ALA A 124 4.87 -5.73 -28.64
C ALA A 124 5.19 -4.72 -29.76
N ALA A 125 4.68 -3.51 -29.68
CA ALA A 125 4.92 -2.46 -30.67
C ALA A 125 6.41 -2.09 -30.79
N ILE A 126 7.14 -2.00 -29.67
CA ILE A 126 8.57 -1.70 -29.66
C ILE A 126 9.36 -2.86 -30.32
N LYS A 127 9.02 -4.11 -30.00
CA LYS A 127 9.65 -5.30 -30.60
C LYS A 127 9.37 -5.42 -32.10
N GLU A 128 8.16 -5.09 -32.54
CA GLU A 128 7.79 -5.06 -33.97
C GLU A 128 8.60 -4.02 -34.74
N ALA A 129 8.92 -2.90 -34.10
CA ALA A 129 9.84 -1.88 -34.65
C ALA A 129 11.32 -2.32 -34.67
N GLY A 130 11.65 -3.52 -34.22
CA GLY A 130 13.02 -4.03 -34.15
C GLY A 130 13.89 -3.40 -33.06
N ILE A 131 13.27 -2.73 -32.08
CA ILE A 131 13.99 -2.04 -30.99
C ILE A 131 14.09 -3.00 -29.80
N PRO A 132 15.30 -3.23 -29.25
CA PRO A 132 15.45 -3.98 -28.01
C PRO A 132 14.73 -3.28 -26.85
N VAL A 133 14.06 -4.06 -25.99
CA VAL A 133 13.33 -3.53 -24.84
C VAL A 133 13.57 -4.38 -23.60
N TRP A 134 13.89 -3.71 -22.51
CA TRP A 134 14.02 -4.31 -21.18
C TRP A 134 12.93 -3.74 -20.27
N LYS A 135 12.17 -4.61 -19.64
CA LYS A 135 11.17 -4.26 -18.64
C LYS A 135 11.83 -4.35 -17.27
N ILE A 136 11.84 -3.24 -16.53
CA ILE A 136 12.56 -3.12 -15.24
C ILE A 136 11.73 -2.35 -14.22
N GLY A 137 12.08 -2.47 -12.94
CA GLY A 137 11.50 -1.70 -11.85
C GLY A 137 10.01 -1.98 -11.64
N ASP A 138 9.26 -0.95 -11.30
CA ASP A 138 7.85 -1.04 -10.97
C ASP A 138 6.96 -1.47 -12.15
N CYS A 139 7.44 -1.35 -13.38
CA CYS A 139 6.77 -1.93 -14.55
C CYS A 139 6.69 -3.46 -14.50
N VAL A 140 7.69 -4.13 -13.91
CA VAL A 140 7.69 -5.58 -13.70
C VAL A 140 6.84 -5.92 -12.47
N ARG A 141 7.19 -5.31 -11.36
CA ARG A 141 6.54 -5.49 -10.07
C ARG A 141 6.91 -4.35 -9.14
N PRO A 142 5.96 -3.62 -8.55
CA PRO A 142 6.23 -2.60 -7.55
C PRO A 142 6.98 -3.18 -6.34
N ARG A 143 8.14 -2.58 -6.02
CA ARG A 143 9.06 -2.97 -4.94
C ARG A 143 9.75 -1.72 -4.37
N GLN A 144 10.96 -1.89 -3.87
CA GLN A 144 11.77 -0.79 -3.35
C GLN A 144 12.62 -0.14 -4.47
N ILE A 145 13.00 1.11 -4.26
CA ILE A 145 13.83 1.89 -5.21
C ILE A 145 15.12 1.14 -5.55
N GLY A 146 15.75 0.49 -4.56
CA GLY A 146 16.97 -0.29 -4.75
C GLY A 146 16.83 -1.45 -5.74
N ASP A 147 15.63 -2.05 -5.84
CA ASP A 147 15.38 -3.12 -6.81
C ASP A 147 15.35 -2.54 -8.23
N ALA A 148 14.65 -1.42 -8.43
CA ALA A 148 14.57 -0.75 -9.72
C ALA A 148 15.97 -0.27 -10.20
N VAL A 149 16.77 0.29 -9.30
CA VAL A 149 18.14 0.72 -9.61
C VAL A 149 19.02 -0.48 -10.02
N ARG A 150 18.95 -1.58 -9.29
CA ARG A 150 19.73 -2.79 -9.59
C ARG A 150 19.33 -3.39 -10.95
N GLU A 151 18.03 -3.48 -11.23
CA GLU A 151 17.53 -3.99 -12.50
C GLU A 151 17.94 -3.08 -13.66
N GLY A 152 17.89 -1.75 -13.50
CA GLY A 152 18.36 -0.79 -14.49
C GLY A 152 19.85 -0.94 -14.78
N TRP A 153 20.67 -1.13 -13.74
CA TRP A 153 22.10 -1.38 -13.91
C TRP A 153 22.37 -2.69 -14.65
N THR A 154 21.66 -3.78 -14.28
CA THR A 154 21.80 -5.07 -14.95
C THR A 154 21.42 -4.98 -16.43
N ALA A 155 20.26 -4.36 -16.75
CA ALA A 155 19.82 -4.16 -18.12
C ALA A 155 20.84 -3.35 -18.95
N ALA A 156 21.42 -2.30 -18.37
CA ALA A 156 22.45 -1.50 -19.03
C ALA A 156 23.70 -2.31 -19.38
N MET A 157 24.10 -3.27 -18.53
CA MET A 157 25.23 -4.16 -18.78
C MET A 157 24.96 -5.18 -19.91
N GLU A 158 23.70 -5.44 -20.25
CA GLU A 158 23.33 -6.32 -21.38
C GLU A 158 23.36 -5.58 -22.73
N ILE A 159 23.40 -4.26 -22.74
CA ILE A 159 23.40 -3.43 -23.94
C ILE A 159 24.81 -3.26 -24.51
N ILE A 160 25.84 -3.53 -23.72
CA ILE A 160 27.26 -3.41 -24.08
C ILE A 160 27.71 -4.73 -24.69
#